data_2aec12dbabc340b765906a75806ec3f0
#
_entry.id   2aec12dbabc340b765906a75806ec3f0
#
_cell.length_a   1.000
_cell.length_b   1.000
_cell.length_c   1.000
_cell.angle_alpha   90.00
_cell.angle_beta   90.00
_cell.angle_gamma   90.00
#
_symmetry.space_group_name_H-M   'P 1'
#
loop_
_entity.id
_entity.type
_entity.pdbx_description
1 polymer ?
#
loop_
_entity_poly.entity_id
_entity_poly.type
_entity_poly.pdbx_seq_one_letter_code
_entity_poly.pdbx_strand_id
1 'polypeptide(L)'
;MKLIYYIIIRISLVLSVLLTGWAILFYFAVMDEVNDEVDDSLEDYSEIIIIRALAGEELPSKNTASNNQYFLREVTKEYAGSCDDIIYKDSMVYIPEKDETEPARILTTIFKDDGEKFFELTVATPSIEKDDLKDAMAGWIIFLYIALLLTIIVINVWVFYRNMRPLYVLLHWLDKYRIGKVNEPLQNNTRVSEFRKLNEAAVRYAERSEQMFEQQKQFIGNASHEMQTPLAICRNRLEMLMEDENLSESQLEELMKTHQTLEHITKLNKSLLLLSKIENGQFTDTAQVEVNKLLRQYLKDYKEVYQYREIITSVEEEGIFYLTINETLAVVLLTNLLKNAFVHNMDGGRIQIVITPHSVMFCNTGAAQPLDAQRIFERFYQGKKKEGSTGLGLAIADTICKMQALRLCYEYKSGEHCFTLYASTHNQ
;
A
#
# COMPACT_ATOMS: atom_id res chain seq x y z
N MET A 1 -5.46 5.83 -0.87
CA MET A 1 -6.39 5.27 -1.88
C MET A 1 -5.64 4.21 -2.69
N LYS A 2 -6.20 3.01 -2.88
CA LYS A 2 -5.53 1.98 -3.69
C LYS A 2 -5.45 2.46 -5.14
N LEU A 3 -4.34 2.24 -5.82
CA LEU A 3 -4.09 2.62 -7.24
C LEU A 3 -5.26 2.26 -8.17
N ILE A 4 -5.89 1.12 -7.90
CA ILE A 4 -7.08 0.63 -8.62
C ILE A 4 -8.20 1.67 -8.67
N TYR A 5 -8.61 2.21 -7.52
CA TYR A 5 -9.71 3.18 -7.47
C TYR A 5 -9.38 4.46 -8.23
N TYR A 6 -8.13 4.89 -8.15
CA TYR A 6 -7.68 6.09 -8.86
C TYR A 6 -7.76 5.95 -10.38
N ILE A 7 -7.34 4.80 -10.92
CA ILE A 7 -7.39 4.54 -12.36
C ILE A 7 -8.82 4.35 -12.84
N ILE A 8 -9.65 3.56 -12.12
CA ILE A 8 -11.06 3.32 -12.47
C ILE A 8 -11.83 4.65 -12.51
N ILE A 9 -11.69 5.49 -11.48
CA ILE A 9 -12.37 6.78 -11.42
C ILE A 9 -11.99 7.67 -12.60
N ARG A 10 -10.71 7.77 -12.95
CA ARG A 10 -10.26 8.59 -14.09
C ARG A 10 -10.81 8.09 -15.43
N ILE A 11 -10.71 6.78 -15.68
CA ILE A 11 -11.22 6.19 -16.92
C ILE A 11 -12.74 6.36 -17.00
N SER A 12 -13.47 6.09 -15.92
CA SER A 12 -14.92 6.25 -15.86
C SER A 12 -15.34 7.70 -16.07
N LEU A 13 -14.59 8.66 -15.53
CA LEU A 13 -14.88 10.10 -15.73
C LEU A 13 -14.67 10.51 -17.19
N VAL A 14 -13.57 10.12 -17.82
CA VAL A 14 -13.30 10.43 -19.23
C VAL A 14 -14.38 9.82 -20.13
N LEU A 15 -14.73 8.54 -19.91
CA LEU A 15 -15.76 7.86 -20.67
C LEU A 15 -17.15 8.49 -20.44
N SER A 16 -17.47 8.91 -19.22
CA SER A 16 -18.72 9.61 -18.91
C SER A 16 -18.83 10.94 -19.67
N VAL A 17 -17.78 11.76 -19.69
CA VAL A 17 -17.75 13.02 -20.44
C VAL A 17 -17.94 12.78 -21.95
N LEU A 18 -17.27 11.76 -22.48
CA LEU A 18 -17.34 11.43 -23.91
C LEU A 18 -18.74 10.92 -24.29
N LEU A 19 -19.33 10.04 -23.48
CA LEU A 19 -20.69 9.55 -23.67
C LEU A 19 -21.73 10.65 -23.54
N THR A 20 -21.57 11.58 -22.60
CA THR A 20 -22.44 12.73 -22.46
C THR A 20 -22.41 13.60 -23.72
N GLY A 21 -21.24 13.88 -24.25
CA GLY A 21 -21.07 14.61 -25.52
C GLY A 21 -21.80 13.91 -26.69
N TRP A 22 -21.61 12.58 -26.81
CA TRP A 22 -22.33 11.79 -27.83
C TRP A 22 -23.84 11.77 -27.64
N ALA A 23 -24.34 11.66 -26.42
CA ALA A 23 -25.78 11.66 -26.13
C ALA A 23 -26.42 13.02 -26.50
N ILE A 24 -25.72 14.11 -26.20
CA ILE A 24 -26.18 15.46 -26.58
C ILE A 24 -26.21 15.63 -28.11
N LEU A 25 -25.13 15.25 -28.80
CA LEU A 25 -25.10 15.32 -30.27
C LEU A 25 -26.18 14.45 -30.91
N PHE A 26 -26.38 13.25 -30.40
CA PHE A 26 -27.43 12.34 -30.90
C PHE A 26 -28.82 12.90 -30.67
N TYR A 27 -29.07 13.49 -29.49
CA TYR A 27 -30.33 14.16 -29.22
C TYR A 27 -30.65 15.27 -30.23
N PHE A 28 -29.67 16.15 -30.49
CA PHE A 28 -29.88 17.22 -31.47
C PHE A 28 -30.06 16.69 -32.90
N ALA A 29 -29.30 15.69 -33.31
CA ALA A 29 -29.47 15.10 -34.64
C ALA A 29 -30.85 14.45 -34.84
N VAL A 30 -31.34 13.73 -33.80
CA VAL A 30 -32.68 13.14 -33.86
C VAL A 30 -33.77 14.23 -33.86
N MET A 31 -33.59 15.32 -33.09
CA MET A 31 -34.55 16.41 -33.07
C MET A 31 -34.60 17.16 -34.40
N ASP A 32 -33.47 17.32 -35.06
CA ASP A 32 -33.40 17.91 -36.40
C ASP A 32 -34.15 17.07 -37.41
N GLU A 33 -33.86 15.77 -37.47
CA GLU A 33 -34.57 14.81 -38.34
C GLU A 33 -36.11 14.79 -38.11
N VAL A 34 -36.57 14.84 -36.85
CA VAL A 34 -38.00 14.89 -36.53
C VAL A 34 -38.64 16.21 -37.01
N ASN A 35 -37.89 17.31 -36.98
CA ASN A 35 -38.40 18.57 -37.48
C ASN A 35 -38.52 18.56 -39.01
N ASP A 36 -37.48 18.06 -39.70
CA ASP A 36 -37.48 17.94 -41.14
C ASP A 36 -38.61 17.04 -41.65
N GLU A 37 -38.85 15.88 -41.04
CA GLU A 37 -39.96 14.98 -41.41
C GLU A 37 -41.34 15.63 -41.27
N VAL A 38 -41.52 16.51 -40.25
CA VAL A 38 -42.78 17.26 -40.08
C VAL A 38 -42.91 18.32 -41.16
N ASP A 39 -41.83 19.00 -41.53
CA ASP A 39 -41.86 20.02 -42.58
C ASP A 39 -42.14 19.37 -43.96
N ASP A 40 -41.50 18.24 -44.28
CA ASP A 40 -41.80 17.45 -45.50
C ASP A 40 -43.26 16.97 -45.55
N SER A 41 -43.80 16.48 -44.45
CA SER A 41 -45.22 16.07 -44.36
C SER A 41 -46.20 17.22 -44.63
N LEU A 42 -45.82 18.44 -44.20
CA LEU A 42 -46.61 19.65 -44.49
C LEU A 42 -46.52 20.04 -45.96
N GLU A 43 -45.38 19.94 -46.61
CA GLU A 43 -45.16 20.16 -48.03
C GLU A 43 -46.06 19.20 -48.86
N ASP A 44 -45.92 17.89 -48.62
CA ASP A 44 -46.70 16.88 -49.32
C ASP A 44 -48.23 17.13 -49.25
N TYR A 45 -48.67 17.47 -48.02
CA TYR A 45 -50.10 17.79 -47.84
C TYR A 45 -50.52 19.08 -48.57
N SER A 46 -49.64 20.10 -48.57
CA SER A 46 -49.87 21.34 -49.30
C SER A 46 -49.97 21.12 -50.81
N GLU A 47 -49.07 20.31 -51.37
CA GLU A 47 -49.07 19.91 -52.77
C GLU A 47 -50.39 19.20 -53.16
N ILE A 48 -50.87 18.28 -52.37
CA ILE A 48 -52.17 17.58 -52.61
C ILE A 48 -53.30 18.58 -52.68
N ILE A 49 -53.35 19.57 -51.79
CA ILE A 49 -54.36 20.58 -51.79
C ILE A 49 -54.27 21.48 -53.01
N ILE A 50 -53.06 21.90 -53.40
CA ILE A 50 -52.86 22.72 -54.60
C ILE A 50 -53.28 21.94 -55.86
N ILE A 51 -52.88 20.67 -56.01
CA ILE A 51 -53.24 19.83 -57.15
C ILE A 51 -54.76 19.69 -57.26
N ARG A 52 -55.49 19.50 -56.16
CA ARG A 52 -56.97 19.41 -56.15
C ARG A 52 -57.62 20.76 -56.52
N ALA A 53 -57.08 21.87 -56.03
CA ALA A 53 -57.52 23.19 -56.40
C ALA A 53 -57.37 23.49 -57.89
N LEU A 54 -56.15 23.13 -58.44
CA LEU A 54 -55.87 23.28 -59.89
C LEU A 54 -56.74 22.35 -60.79
N ALA A 55 -57.12 21.16 -60.26
CA ALA A 55 -58.01 20.24 -60.94
C ALA A 55 -59.47 20.73 -61.00
N GLY A 56 -59.81 21.90 -60.45
CA GLY A 56 -61.12 22.49 -60.46
C GLY A 56 -62.07 21.94 -59.43
N GLU A 57 -61.59 21.25 -58.37
CA GLU A 57 -62.46 20.87 -57.26
C GLU A 57 -62.83 22.09 -56.43
N GLU A 58 -64.15 22.23 -56.14
CA GLU A 58 -64.60 23.23 -55.16
C GLU A 58 -64.16 22.87 -53.75
N LEU A 59 -62.99 23.38 -53.34
CA LEU A 59 -62.45 23.20 -52.01
C LEU A 59 -63.11 24.20 -51.05
N PRO A 60 -63.52 23.77 -49.85
CA PRO A 60 -63.96 24.70 -48.82
C PRO A 60 -62.79 25.61 -48.42
N SER A 61 -63.11 26.88 -48.12
CA SER A 61 -62.09 27.86 -47.68
C SER A 61 -61.37 27.47 -46.40
N LYS A 62 -61.92 26.47 -45.70
CA LYS A 62 -61.32 25.93 -44.45
C LYS A 62 -61.71 24.46 -44.29
N ASN A 63 -60.77 23.58 -44.05
CA ASN A 63 -61.02 22.22 -43.63
C ASN A 63 -60.29 21.99 -42.25
N THR A 64 -61.10 21.61 -41.28
CA THR A 64 -60.61 21.35 -39.89
C THR A 64 -61.03 19.96 -39.43
N ALA A 65 -61.51 19.09 -40.33
CA ALA A 65 -62.00 17.76 -40.03
C ALA A 65 -60.89 16.65 -40.15
N SER A 66 -59.62 17.01 -40.25
CA SER A 66 -58.55 16.09 -40.32
C SER A 66 -57.37 16.55 -39.40
N ASN A 67 -56.45 15.67 -39.08
CA ASN A 67 -55.25 16.02 -38.28
C ASN A 67 -54.47 17.18 -38.90
N ASN A 68 -54.45 17.28 -40.25
CA ASN A 68 -53.86 18.41 -40.94
C ASN A 68 -55.05 19.37 -41.37
N GLN A 69 -54.99 20.58 -40.89
CA GLN A 69 -55.92 21.62 -41.19
C GLN A 69 -55.42 22.50 -42.34
N TYR A 70 -56.29 22.98 -43.22
CA TYR A 70 -55.85 23.98 -44.15
C TYR A 70 -56.85 25.18 -44.19
N PHE A 71 -56.27 26.31 -44.55
CA PHE A 71 -57.02 27.57 -44.78
C PHE A 71 -56.61 28.12 -46.14
N LEU A 72 -57.65 28.42 -46.99
CA LEU A 72 -57.42 28.97 -48.30
C LEU A 72 -58.03 30.40 -48.36
N ARG A 73 -57.19 31.35 -48.77
CA ARG A 73 -57.58 32.75 -48.88
C ARG A 73 -57.17 33.33 -50.23
N GLU A 74 -58.12 33.98 -50.97
CA GLU A 74 -57.73 34.73 -52.16
C GLU A 74 -56.94 35.98 -51.78
N VAL A 75 -55.81 36.25 -52.46
CA VAL A 75 -54.89 37.35 -52.17
C VAL A 75 -54.60 38.18 -53.41
N THR A 76 -54.22 39.44 -53.23
CA THR A 76 -53.88 40.33 -54.33
C THR A 76 -52.50 39.98 -54.94
N LYS A 77 -52.30 40.29 -56.24
CA LYS A 77 -51.04 40.05 -56.92
C LYS A 77 -49.85 40.78 -56.28
N GLU A 78 -50.08 41.93 -55.64
CA GLU A 78 -49.09 42.73 -54.97
C GLU A 78 -48.64 42.01 -53.68
N TYR A 79 -49.51 41.38 -52.91
CA TYR A 79 -49.26 40.59 -51.75
C TYR A 79 -48.46 39.30 -52.13
N ALA A 80 -48.94 38.63 -53.19
CA ALA A 80 -48.28 37.42 -53.68
C ALA A 80 -46.84 37.64 -54.11
N GLY A 81 -46.50 38.84 -54.68
CA GLY A 81 -45.13 39.16 -55.06
C GLY A 81 -44.23 39.65 -53.94
N SER A 82 -44.73 39.82 -52.72
CA SER A 82 -43.97 40.24 -51.51
C SER A 82 -43.67 39.15 -50.52
N CYS A 83 -44.18 37.92 -50.72
CA CYS A 83 -44.00 36.78 -49.83
C CYS A 83 -43.00 35.77 -50.42
N ASP A 84 -42.26 35.08 -49.57
CA ASP A 84 -41.48 33.95 -49.98
C ASP A 84 -42.34 32.78 -50.43
N ASP A 85 -41.82 31.91 -51.28
CA ASP A 85 -42.55 30.78 -51.86
C ASP A 85 -43.10 29.81 -50.81
N ILE A 86 -42.38 29.54 -49.77
CA ILE A 86 -42.77 28.68 -48.65
C ILE A 86 -42.28 29.29 -47.35
N ILE A 87 -43.12 29.43 -46.37
CA ILE A 87 -42.81 29.97 -45.04
C ILE A 87 -43.25 28.95 -43.97
N TYR A 88 -42.34 28.50 -43.16
CA TYR A 88 -42.60 27.69 -41.97
C TYR A 88 -42.65 28.54 -40.72
N LYS A 89 -43.65 28.30 -39.86
CA LYS A 89 -43.80 29.05 -38.61
C LYS A 89 -44.47 28.17 -37.55
N ASP A 90 -43.97 28.20 -36.34
CA ASP A 90 -44.69 27.66 -35.20
C ASP A 90 -45.68 28.70 -34.67
N SER A 91 -46.92 28.30 -34.49
CA SER A 91 -48.00 29.18 -33.98
C SER A 91 -49.12 28.38 -33.31
N MET A 92 -49.94 29.07 -32.56
CA MET A 92 -51.11 28.48 -31.90
C MET A 92 -52.27 28.43 -32.87
N VAL A 93 -52.85 27.23 -33.03
CA VAL A 93 -54.03 27.03 -33.92
C VAL A 93 -55.20 26.48 -33.10
N TYR A 94 -56.41 27.09 -33.32
CA TYR A 94 -57.60 26.60 -32.66
C TYR A 94 -58.11 25.34 -33.37
N ILE A 95 -58.35 24.26 -32.61
CA ILE A 95 -58.81 22.98 -33.07
C ILE A 95 -60.34 22.87 -32.68
N PRO A 96 -61.30 23.03 -33.62
CA PRO A 96 -62.68 23.04 -33.28
C PRO A 96 -63.22 21.74 -32.68
N GLU A 97 -62.60 20.59 -33.03
CA GLU A 97 -63.08 19.29 -32.56
C GLU A 97 -62.76 19.08 -31.06
N LYS A 98 -61.68 19.73 -30.53
CA LYS A 98 -61.27 19.64 -29.13
C LYS A 98 -61.65 20.85 -28.30
N ASP A 99 -62.18 21.92 -28.97
CA ASP A 99 -62.49 23.24 -28.37
C ASP A 99 -61.30 23.85 -27.65
N GLU A 100 -60.03 23.54 -28.12
CA GLU A 100 -58.76 23.97 -27.54
C GLU A 100 -57.88 24.63 -28.60
N THR A 101 -56.94 25.47 -28.10
CA THR A 101 -55.90 26.05 -28.95
C THR A 101 -54.61 25.33 -28.69
N GLU A 102 -54.10 24.66 -29.71
CA GLU A 102 -52.91 23.85 -29.63
C GLU A 102 -51.74 24.47 -30.40
N PRO A 103 -50.49 24.25 -29.97
CA PRO A 103 -49.34 24.60 -30.78
C PRO A 103 -49.33 23.77 -32.07
N ALA A 104 -49.03 24.39 -33.19
CA ALA A 104 -49.02 23.76 -34.49
C ALA A 104 -47.86 24.28 -35.34
N ARG A 105 -47.24 23.39 -36.12
CA ARG A 105 -46.37 23.77 -37.21
C ARG A 105 -47.14 24.16 -38.39
N ILE A 106 -46.89 25.33 -38.96
CA ILE A 106 -47.67 25.95 -40.08
C ILE A 106 -46.76 26.13 -41.26
N LEU A 107 -47.20 25.66 -42.41
CA LEU A 107 -46.63 25.98 -43.70
C LEU A 107 -47.61 26.96 -44.42
N THR A 108 -47.05 28.04 -44.93
CA THR A 108 -47.77 28.99 -45.76
C THR A 108 -47.11 29.06 -47.12
N THR A 109 -47.87 28.84 -48.16
CA THR A 109 -47.47 28.95 -49.57
C THR A 109 -48.49 29.67 -50.42
N ILE A 110 -48.05 30.25 -51.54
CA ILE A 110 -48.89 30.96 -52.45
C ILE A 110 -48.81 30.25 -53.79
N PHE A 111 -50.01 30.00 -54.39
CA PHE A 111 -50.11 29.44 -55.73
C PHE A 111 -51.07 30.25 -56.59
N LYS A 112 -50.95 30.10 -57.92
CA LYS A 112 -51.77 30.77 -58.91
C LYS A 112 -52.72 29.75 -59.55
N ASP A 113 -54.02 30.05 -59.63
CA ASP A 113 -55.04 29.24 -60.28
C ASP A 113 -55.09 29.51 -61.82
N ASP A 114 -55.65 28.61 -62.58
CA ASP A 114 -55.86 28.76 -64.04
C ASP A 114 -56.67 30.02 -64.43
N GLY A 115 -57.42 30.57 -63.49
CA GLY A 115 -58.14 31.83 -63.59
C GLY A 115 -57.34 33.11 -63.35
N GLU A 116 -56.03 33.08 -63.27
CA GLU A 116 -55.07 34.17 -62.90
C GLU A 116 -55.28 34.75 -61.50
N LYS A 117 -56.02 34.08 -60.61
CA LYS A 117 -56.17 34.46 -59.21
C LYS A 117 -55.04 33.87 -58.36
N PHE A 118 -54.59 34.59 -57.33
CA PHE A 118 -53.62 34.12 -56.36
C PHE A 118 -54.30 33.69 -55.08
N PHE A 119 -53.87 32.53 -54.57
CA PHE A 119 -54.36 31.96 -53.32
C PHE A 119 -53.22 31.73 -52.37
N GLU A 120 -53.42 32.15 -51.13
CA GLU A 120 -52.55 31.80 -50.00
C GLU A 120 -53.14 30.55 -49.38
N LEU A 121 -52.36 29.50 -49.38
CA LEU A 121 -52.65 28.23 -48.67
C LEU A 121 -51.87 28.20 -47.40
N THR A 122 -52.51 28.09 -46.25
CA THR A 122 -51.91 27.84 -44.94
C THR A 122 -52.33 26.47 -44.49
N VAL A 123 -51.35 25.59 -44.32
CA VAL A 123 -51.51 24.25 -43.78
C VAL A 123 -50.95 24.20 -42.36
N ALA A 124 -51.67 23.59 -41.45
CA ALA A 124 -51.27 23.46 -40.04
C ALA A 124 -51.38 22.02 -39.55
N THR A 125 -50.38 21.54 -38.94
CA THR A 125 -50.37 20.25 -38.25
C THR A 125 -50.20 20.50 -36.73
N PRO A 126 -51.11 20.03 -35.89
CA PRO A 126 -50.95 20.15 -34.43
C PRO A 126 -49.66 19.51 -33.95
N SER A 127 -48.86 20.20 -33.11
CA SER A 127 -47.56 19.74 -32.66
C SER A 127 -47.62 18.97 -31.33
N ILE A 128 -48.78 18.74 -30.74
CA ILE A 128 -48.91 17.97 -29.49
C ILE A 128 -48.37 16.57 -29.64
N GLU A 129 -48.72 15.87 -30.71
CA GLU A 129 -48.17 14.53 -30.98
C GLU A 129 -46.65 14.56 -31.18
N LYS A 130 -46.14 15.67 -31.75
CA LYS A 130 -44.69 15.90 -31.93
C LYS A 130 -43.98 16.10 -30.57
N ASP A 131 -44.56 16.86 -29.66
CA ASP A 131 -43.95 17.11 -28.34
C ASP A 131 -43.98 15.88 -27.46
N ASP A 132 -45.08 15.11 -27.48
CA ASP A 132 -45.15 13.79 -26.82
C ASP A 132 -44.12 12.80 -27.39
N LEU A 133 -43.89 12.82 -28.71
CA LEU A 133 -42.88 12.00 -29.36
C LEU A 133 -41.44 12.42 -28.93
N LYS A 134 -41.21 13.74 -28.87
CA LYS A 134 -39.89 14.27 -28.38
C LYS A 134 -39.62 13.86 -26.93
N ASP A 135 -40.61 13.97 -26.05
CA ASP A 135 -40.48 13.60 -24.66
C ASP A 135 -40.25 12.08 -24.48
N ALA A 136 -40.98 11.27 -25.26
CA ALA A 136 -40.76 9.83 -25.29
C ALA A 136 -39.36 9.46 -25.80
N MET A 137 -38.91 10.11 -26.89
CA MET A 137 -37.55 9.88 -27.44
C MET A 137 -36.48 10.35 -26.47
N ALA A 138 -36.63 11.52 -25.84
CA ALA A 138 -35.71 11.99 -24.80
C ALA A 138 -35.66 11.02 -23.63
N GLY A 139 -36.79 10.48 -23.18
CA GLY A 139 -36.85 9.45 -22.13
C GLY A 139 -36.07 8.18 -22.49
N TRP A 140 -36.25 7.69 -23.73
CA TRP A 140 -35.48 6.51 -24.21
C TRP A 140 -34.01 6.79 -24.35
N ILE A 141 -33.58 7.96 -24.83
CA ILE A 141 -32.18 8.37 -24.93
C ILE A 141 -31.54 8.41 -23.54
N ILE A 142 -32.21 9.02 -22.55
CA ILE A 142 -31.74 9.10 -21.17
C ILE A 142 -31.60 7.69 -20.55
N PHE A 143 -32.64 6.85 -20.74
CA PHE A 143 -32.61 5.47 -20.25
C PHE A 143 -31.44 4.66 -20.84
N LEU A 144 -31.25 4.69 -22.15
CA LEU A 144 -30.18 4.00 -22.83
C LEU A 144 -28.80 4.54 -22.42
N TYR A 145 -28.68 5.86 -22.25
CA TYR A 145 -27.45 6.49 -21.75
C TYR A 145 -27.08 5.98 -20.37
N ILE A 146 -28.02 5.97 -19.43
CA ILE A 146 -27.79 5.48 -18.06
C ILE A 146 -27.45 3.99 -18.08
N ALA A 147 -28.19 3.17 -18.83
CA ALA A 147 -27.94 1.75 -18.94
C ALA A 147 -26.51 1.44 -19.51
N LEU A 148 -26.12 2.18 -20.57
CA LEU A 148 -24.80 2.04 -21.17
C LEU A 148 -23.70 2.47 -20.21
N LEU A 149 -23.87 3.59 -19.52
CA LEU A 149 -22.89 4.10 -18.54
C LEU A 149 -22.68 3.12 -17.39
N LEU A 150 -23.75 2.57 -16.83
CA LEU A 150 -23.67 1.54 -15.80
C LEU A 150 -22.96 0.27 -16.30
N THR A 151 -23.31 -0.18 -17.51
CA THR A 151 -22.67 -1.36 -18.13
C THR A 151 -21.15 -1.16 -18.29
N ILE A 152 -20.74 0.01 -18.79
CA ILE A 152 -19.32 0.34 -18.97
C ILE A 152 -18.58 0.37 -17.62
N ILE A 153 -19.19 0.97 -16.58
CA ILE A 153 -18.59 1.00 -15.24
C ILE A 153 -18.39 -0.42 -14.70
N VAL A 154 -19.41 -1.28 -14.80
CA VAL A 154 -19.35 -2.66 -14.32
C VAL A 154 -18.26 -3.44 -15.06
N ILE A 155 -18.22 -3.35 -16.39
CA ILE A 155 -17.21 -4.02 -17.21
C ILE A 155 -15.80 -3.51 -16.85
N ASN A 156 -15.60 -2.19 -16.72
CA ASN A 156 -14.33 -1.60 -16.36
C ASN A 156 -13.83 -2.12 -14.99
N VAL A 157 -14.69 -2.12 -13.98
CA VAL A 157 -14.35 -2.64 -12.64
C VAL A 157 -13.97 -4.11 -12.72
N TRP A 158 -14.76 -4.93 -13.41
CA TRP A 158 -14.52 -6.36 -13.53
C TRP A 158 -13.22 -6.68 -14.28
N VAL A 159 -12.98 -6.07 -15.45
CA VAL A 159 -11.78 -6.25 -16.27
C VAL A 159 -10.54 -5.82 -15.49
N PHE A 160 -10.60 -4.66 -14.85
CA PHE A 160 -9.46 -4.15 -14.11
C PHE A 160 -9.10 -5.03 -12.90
N TYR A 161 -10.11 -5.48 -12.14
CA TYR A 161 -9.90 -6.36 -10.98
C TYR A 161 -9.28 -7.69 -11.41
N ARG A 162 -9.75 -8.26 -12.52
CA ARG A 162 -9.23 -9.50 -13.08
C ARG A 162 -7.79 -9.36 -13.56
N ASN A 163 -7.48 -8.28 -14.25
CA ASN A 163 -6.14 -8.06 -14.81
C ASN A 163 -5.09 -7.71 -13.74
N MET A 164 -5.48 -7.06 -12.64
CA MET A 164 -4.55 -6.68 -11.56
C MET A 164 -4.34 -7.79 -10.52
N ARG A 165 -5.14 -8.83 -10.51
CA ARG A 165 -5.00 -9.97 -9.58
C ARG A 165 -3.57 -10.53 -9.52
N PRO A 166 -2.86 -10.76 -10.64
CA PRO A 166 -1.49 -11.27 -10.60
C PRO A 166 -0.51 -10.37 -9.84
N LEU A 167 -0.67 -9.06 -9.92
CA LEU A 167 0.15 -8.10 -9.18
C LEU A 167 -0.05 -8.25 -7.66
N TYR A 168 -1.30 -8.41 -7.21
CA TYR A 168 -1.57 -8.59 -5.79
C TYR A 168 -1.08 -9.91 -5.24
N VAL A 169 -1.14 -10.99 -6.04
CA VAL A 169 -0.57 -12.29 -5.69
C VAL A 169 0.94 -12.17 -5.48
N LEU A 170 1.64 -11.49 -6.40
CA LEU A 170 3.07 -11.25 -6.29
C LEU A 170 3.43 -10.41 -5.05
N LEU A 171 2.72 -9.31 -4.82
CA LEU A 171 2.95 -8.45 -3.63
C LEU A 171 2.76 -9.24 -2.34
N HIS A 172 1.69 -10.01 -2.24
CA HIS A 172 1.43 -10.84 -1.07
C HIS A 172 2.50 -11.91 -0.84
N TRP A 173 3.01 -12.52 -1.93
CA TRP A 173 4.11 -13.48 -1.85
C TRP A 173 5.38 -12.79 -1.36
N LEU A 174 5.74 -11.60 -1.88
CA LEU A 174 6.90 -10.82 -1.42
C LEU A 174 6.79 -10.42 0.05
N ASP A 175 5.61 -10.01 0.52
CA ASP A 175 5.39 -9.65 1.92
C ASP A 175 5.58 -10.84 2.87
N LYS A 176 5.25 -12.06 2.42
CA LYS A 176 5.42 -13.28 3.20
C LYS A 176 6.80 -13.89 3.11
N TYR A 177 7.56 -13.57 2.06
CA TYR A 177 8.87 -14.15 1.81
C TYR A 177 9.84 -13.82 2.95
N ARG A 178 10.53 -14.83 3.48
CA ARG A 178 11.52 -14.68 4.55
C ARG A 178 12.80 -15.43 4.15
N ILE A 179 13.88 -14.69 3.99
CA ILE A 179 15.20 -15.23 3.69
C ILE A 179 15.62 -16.19 4.82
N GLY A 180 16.18 -17.33 4.47
CA GLY A 180 16.64 -18.36 5.42
C GLY A 180 15.53 -19.23 6.00
N LYS A 181 14.27 -19.10 5.52
CA LYS A 181 13.15 -19.97 5.90
C LYS A 181 12.59 -20.69 4.68
N VAL A 182 11.86 -21.79 4.92
CA VAL A 182 11.15 -22.49 3.85
C VAL A 182 9.99 -21.60 3.39
N ASN A 183 10.06 -21.15 2.13
CA ASN A 183 9.05 -20.32 1.51
C ASN A 183 8.26 -21.13 0.48
N GLU A 184 6.96 -20.86 0.36
CA GLU A 184 6.14 -21.44 -0.69
C GLU A 184 6.54 -20.87 -2.06
N PRO A 185 6.57 -21.69 -3.12
CA PRO A 185 6.87 -21.21 -4.46
C PRO A 185 5.78 -20.25 -4.95
N LEU A 186 6.18 -19.24 -5.72
CA LEU A 186 5.23 -18.29 -6.31
C LEU A 186 4.32 -18.99 -7.33
N GLN A 187 3.04 -19.17 -6.99
CA GLN A 187 2.01 -19.70 -7.89
C GLN A 187 1.21 -18.53 -8.48
N ASN A 188 1.71 -17.94 -9.56
CA ASN A 188 1.10 -16.75 -10.18
C ASN A 188 1.09 -16.88 -11.71
N ASN A 189 0.20 -17.75 -12.23
CA ASN A 189 0.03 -17.94 -13.66
C ASN A 189 -0.71 -16.75 -14.27
N THR A 190 -0.05 -16.02 -15.17
CA THR A 190 -0.63 -14.89 -15.90
C THR A 190 -0.36 -14.97 -17.40
N ARG A 191 -1.34 -14.51 -18.21
CA ARG A 191 -1.18 -14.38 -19.67
C ARG A 191 -0.53 -13.06 -20.07
N VAL A 192 -0.45 -12.09 -19.14
CA VAL A 192 0.16 -10.77 -19.38
C VAL A 192 1.68 -10.92 -19.30
N SER A 193 2.36 -10.62 -20.40
CA SER A 193 3.82 -10.80 -20.55
C SER A 193 4.61 -10.00 -19.51
N GLU A 194 4.16 -8.80 -19.17
CA GLU A 194 4.79 -7.90 -18.20
C GLU A 194 4.75 -8.49 -16.80
N PHE A 195 3.62 -9.02 -16.37
CA PHE A 195 3.51 -9.69 -15.08
C PHE A 195 4.30 -10.99 -15.02
N ARG A 196 4.39 -11.73 -16.13
CA ARG A 196 5.24 -12.92 -16.19
C ARG A 196 6.71 -12.57 -16.01
N LYS A 197 7.22 -11.55 -16.73
CA LYS A 197 8.59 -11.05 -16.56
C LYS A 197 8.85 -10.55 -15.15
N LEU A 198 7.88 -9.87 -14.54
CA LEU A 198 7.98 -9.38 -13.18
C LEU A 198 8.05 -10.54 -12.17
N ASN A 199 7.22 -11.57 -12.34
CA ASN A 199 7.27 -12.78 -11.49
C ASN A 199 8.63 -13.47 -11.60
N GLU A 200 9.13 -13.70 -12.82
CA GLU A 200 10.44 -14.30 -13.05
C GLU A 200 11.57 -13.47 -12.44
N ALA A 201 11.52 -12.15 -12.55
CA ALA A 201 12.50 -11.26 -11.93
C ALA A 201 12.45 -11.37 -10.40
N ALA A 202 11.27 -11.33 -9.80
CA ALA A 202 11.09 -11.44 -8.36
C ALA A 202 11.62 -12.77 -7.81
N VAL A 203 11.32 -13.88 -8.49
CA VAL A 203 11.83 -15.22 -8.12
C VAL A 203 13.35 -15.25 -8.22
N ARG A 204 13.94 -14.80 -9.34
CA ARG A 204 15.41 -14.75 -9.49
C ARG A 204 16.09 -13.90 -8.40
N TYR A 205 15.50 -12.76 -8.01
CA TYR A 205 16.03 -11.95 -6.92
C TYR A 205 15.92 -12.65 -5.56
N ALA A 206 14.81 -13.33 -5.30
CA ALA A 206 14.62 -14.11 -4.10
C ALA A 206 15.64 -15.25 -3.99
N GLU A 207 15.81 -16.04 -5.06
CA GLU A 207 16.80 -17.13 -5.14
C GLU A 207 18.24 -16.62 -4.97
N ARG A 208 18.57 -15.48 -5.60
CA ARG A 208 19.91 -14.88 -5.44
C ARG A 208 20.14 -14.40 -4.02
N SER A 209 19.15 -13.81 -3.38
CA SER A 209 19.23 -13.39 -1.98
C SER A 209 19.43 -14.57 -1.03
N GLU A 210 18.73 -15.68 -1.29
CA GLU A 210 18.89 -16.92 -0.53
C GLU A 210 20.29 -17.52 -0.68
N GLN A 211 20.79 -17.56 -1.92
CA GLN A 211 22.17 -18.02 -2.19
C GLN A 211 23.23 -17.16 -1.48
N MET A 212 23.07 -15.83 -1.54
CA MET A 212 23.98 -14.92 -0.84
C MET A 212 23.92 -15.11 0.68
N PHE A 213 22.72 -15.30 1.24
CA PHE A 213 22.54 -15.58 2.67
C PHE A 213 23.23 -16.88 3.09
N GLU A 214 23.05 -17.96 2.32
CA GLU A 214 23.68 -19.25 2.62
C GLU A 214 25.21 -19.19 2.47
N GLN A 215 25.74 -18.52 1.44
CA GLN A 215 27.17 -18.28 1.28
C GLN A 215 27.75 -17.50 2.46
N GLN A 216 27.05 -16.44 2.90
CA GLN A 216 27.47 -15.65 4.07
C GLN A 216 27.47 -16.50 5.35
N LYS A 217 26.46 -17.34 5.55
CA LYS A 217 26.35 -18.26 6.69
C LYS A 217 27.52 -19.27 6.70
N GLN A 218 27.83 -19.88 5.56
CA GLN A 218 28.95 -20.80 5.41
C GLN A 218 30.30 -20.10 5.64
N PHE A 219 30.48 -18.89 5.06
CA PHE A 219 31.71 -18.10 5.27
C PHE A 219 31.96 -17.82 6.76
N ILE A 220 30.92 -17.36 7.49
CA ILE A 220 31.04 -17.08 8.93
C ILE A 220 31.33 -18.36 9.72
N GLY A 221 30.69 -19.48 9.36
CA GLY A 221 30.95 -20.78 9.97
C GLY A 221 32.42 -21.22 9.82
N ASN A 222 32.90 -21.19 8.60
CA ASN A 222 34.27 -21.59 8.27
C ASN A 222 35.31 -20.65 8.90
N ALA A 223 35.09 -19.31 8.76
CA ALA A 223 36.00 -18.33 9.39
C ALA A 223 36.10 -18.50 10.91
N SER A 224 35.00 -18.91 11.57
CA SER A 224 35.01 -19.21 13.01
C SER A 224 36.00 -20.31 13.38
N HIS A 225 35.98 -21.41 12.64
CA HIS A 225 36.87 -22.55 12.89
C HIS A 225 38.32 -22.25 12.50
N GLU A 226 38.50 -21.64 11.32
CA GLU A 226 39.82 -21.29 10.79
C GLU A 226 40.59 -20.28 11.66
N MET A 227 39.88 -19.39 12.37
CA MET A 227 40.50 -18.43 13.30
C MET A 227 40.69 -19.00 14.70
N GLN A 228 39.82 -19.88 15.18
CA GLN A 228 39.97 -20.45 16.53
C GLN A 228 41.20 -21.38 16.67
N THR A 229 41.47 -22.17 15.63
CA THR A 229 42.55 -23.13 15.64
C THR A 229 43.94 -22.49 15.83
N PRO A 230 44.39 -21.51 15.00
CA PRO A 230 45.70 -20.88 15.18
C PRO A 230 45.80 -20.11 16.50
N LEU A 231 44.74 -19.47 16.96
CA LEU A 231 44.75 -18.79 18.26
C LEU A 231 44.93 -19.78 19.42
N ALA A 232 44.29 -20.95 19.35
CA ALA A 232 44.49 -22.00 20.36
C ALA A 232 45.90 -22.56 20.33
N ILE A 233 46.48 -22.77 19.14
CA ILE A 233 47.87 -23.23 18.98
C ILE A 233 48.84 -22.20 19.58
N CYS A 234 48.66 -20.90 19.26
CA CYS A 234 49.52 -19.84 19.81
C CYS A 234 49.42 -19.78 21.34
N ARG A 235 48.19 -19.88 21.88
CA ARG A 235 47.97 -19.91 23.33
C ARG A 235 48.69 -21.06 24.00
N ASN A 236 48.51 -22.29 23.49
CA ASN A 236 49.19 -23.47 24.08
C ASN A 236 50.71 -23.36 24.01
N ARG A 237 51.28 -22.80 22.93
CA ARG A 237 52.72 -22.58 22.80
C ARG A 237 53.23 -21.56 23.83
N LEU A 238 52.47 -20.47 24.07
CA LEU A 238 52.82 -19.49 25.09
C LEU A 238 52.75 -20.11 26.50
N GLU A 239 51.71 -20.89 26.79
CA GLU A 239 51.55 -21.59 28.06
C GLU A 239 52.73 -22.53 28.30
N MET A 240 53.16 -23.34 27.29
CA MET A 240 54.33 -24.21 27.38
C MET A 240 55.64 -23.43 27.59
N LEU A 241 55.79 -22.25 26.93
CA LEU A 241 57.00 -21.43 27.15
C LEU A 241 57.02 -20.81 28.54
N MET A 242 55.89 -20.49 29.14
CA MET A 242 55.79 -19.93 30.50
C MET A 242 56.07 -20.96 31.60
N GLU A 243 56.03 -22.26 31.27
CA GLU A 243 56.43 -23.36 32.20
C GLU A 243 57.91 -23.58 32.26
N ASP A 244 58.76 -22.92 31.44
CA ASP A 244 60.20 -23.08 31.47
C ASP A 244 60.82 -22.41 32.73
N GLU A 245 61.42 -23.20 33.61
CA GLU A 245 62.08 -22.77 34.88
C GLU A 245 63.25 -21.82 34.64
N ASN A 246 63.83 -21.77 33.44
CA ASN A 246 65.01 -20.95 33.12
C ASN A 246 64.66 -19.52 32.65
N LEU A 247 63.42 -19.15 32.62
CA LEU A 247 63.01 -17.81 32.23
C LEU A 247 63.41 -16.77 33.27
N SER A 248 63.97 -15.64 32.79
CA SER A 248 64.09 -14.46 33.63
C SER A 248 62.72 -13.84 33.96
N GLU A 249 62.60 -13.15 35.07
CA GLU A 249 61.41 -12.47 35.51
C GLU A 249 60.88 -11.52 34.42
N SER A 250 61.76 -10.78 33.73
CA SER A 250 61.43 -9.90 32.64
C SER A 250 60.86 -10.65 31.40
N GLN A 251 61.38 -11.83 31.07
CA GLN A 251 60.86 -12.66 29.96
C GLN A 251 59.54 -13.25 30.31
N LEU A 252 59.33 -13.69 31.53
CA LEU A 252 57.99 -14.19 31.98
C LEU A 252 56.96 -13.09 31.96
N GLU A 253 57.28 -11.86 32.38
CA GLU A 253 56.38 -10.71 32.31
C GLU A 253 55.97 -10.42 30.86
N GLU A 254 56.89 -10.43 29.90
CA GLU A 254 56.57 -10.20 28.47
C GLU A 254 55.71 -11.34 27.85
N LEU A 255 55.98 -12.60 28.26
CA LEU A 255 55.16 -13.74 27.87
C LEU A 255 53.72 -13.62 28.42
N MET A 256 53.59 -13.21 29.71
CA MET A 256 52.28 -12.97 30.32
C MET A 256 51.52 -11.86 29.62
N LYS A 257 52.14 -10.72 29.27
CA LYS A 257 51.54 -9.65 28.49
C LYS A 257 51.09 -10.14 27.12
N THR A 258 51.91 -10.94 26.45
CA THR A 258 51.58 -11.52 25.13
C THR A 258 50.42 -12.49 25.24
N HIS A 259 50.39 -13.35 26.26
CA HIS A 259 49.28 -14.26 26.53
C HIS A 259 47.97 -13.52 26.81
N GLN A 260 48.00 -12.47 27.64
CA GLN A 260 46.82 -11.61 27.90
C GLN A 260 46.31 -10.97 26.62
N THR A 261 47.21 -10.48 25.76
CA THR A 261 46.86 -9.90 24.46
C THR A 261 46.18 -10.93 23.54
N LEU A 262 46.74 -12.15 23.50
CA LEU A 262 46.16 -13.25 22.70
C LEU A 262 44.80 -13.70 23.23
N GLU A 263 44.63 -13.78 24.57
CA GLU A 263 43.30 -14.02 25.16
C GLU A 263 42.29 -12.94 24.80
N HIS A 264 42.70 -11.66 24.83
CA HIS A 264 41.85 -10.55 24.42
C HIS A 264 41.39 -10.67 22.97
N ILE A 265 42.30 -10.96 22.03
CA ILE A 265 42.01 -11.19 20.62
C ILE A 265 41.06 -12.39 20.46
N THR A 266 41.29 -13.47 21.21
CA THR A 266 40.44 -14.67 21.16
C THR A 266 39.03 -14.36 21.64
N LYS A 267 38.84 -13.60 22.73
CA LYS A 267 37.54 -13.16 23.24
C LYS A 267 36.85 -12.22 22.24
N LEU A 268 37.58 -11.29 21.63
CA LEU A 268 37.09 -10.37 20.60
C LEU A 268 36.57 -11.13 19.39
N ASN A 269 37.38 -12.06 18.86
CA ASN A 269 37.01 -12.88 17.69
C ASN A 269 35.74 -13.72 17.97
N LYS A 270 35.67 -14.41 19.12
CA LYS A 270 34.48 -15.16 19.55
C LYS A 270 33.22 -14.27 19.61
N SER A 271 33.37 -13.06 20.16
CA SER A 271 32.24 -12.10 20.28
C SER A 271 31.79 -11.57 18.94
N LEU A 272 32.70 -11.25 18.01
CA LEU A 272 32.38 -10.81 16.65
C LEU A 272 31.69 -11.91 15.83
N LEU A 273 32.19 -13.14 15.92
CA LEU A 273 31.58 -14.28 15.23
C LEU A 273 30.19 -14.59 15.79
N LEU A 274 30.01 -14.51 17.11
CA LEU A 274 28.68 -14.67 17.72
C LEU A 274 27.70 -13.58 17.26
N LEU A 275 28.16 -12.32 17.26
CA LEU A 275 27.36 -11.19 16.78
C LEU A 275 26.92 -11.39 15.33
N SER A 276 27.85 -11.79 14.47
CA SER A 276 27.57 -12.09 13.08
C SER A 276 26.58 -13.27 12.91
N LYS A 277 26.69 -14.33 13.72
CA LYS A 277 25.73 -15.45 13.73
C LYS A 277 24.33 -15.01 14.14
N ILE A 278 24.22 -14.09 15.12
CA ILE A 278 22.96 -13.54 15.58
C ILE A 278 22.33 -12.70 14.46
N GLU A 279 23.09 -11.77 13.88
CA GLU A 279 22.63 -10.88 12.80
C GLU A 279 22.16 -11.64 11.55
N ASN A 280 22.80 -12.76 11.24
CA ASN A 280 22.41 -13.63 10.14
C ASN A 280 21.32 -14.66 10.51
N GLY A 281 20.65 -14.51 11.66
CA GLY A 281 19.51 -15.33 12.04
C GLY A 281 19.81 -16.83 12.17
N GLN A 282 21.04 -17.21 12.53
CA GLN A 282 21.43 -18.63 12.62
C GLN A 282 20.83 -19.37 13.82
N PHE A 283 20.18 -18.67 14.73
CA PHE A 283 19.50 -19.23 15.91
C PHE A 283 18.00 -19.32 15.65
N THR A 284 17.55 -20.37 14.98
CA THR A 284 16.15 -20.55 14.53
C THR A 284 15.27 -21.20 15.58
N ASP A 285 15.84 -22.06 16.42
CA ASP A 285 15.08 -22.81 17.42
C ASP A 285 14.74 -21.90 18.60
N THR A 286 13.47 -21.83 18.95
CA THR A 286 13.01 -21.05 20.08
C THR A 286 12.29 -21.96 21.10
N ALA A 287 12.52 -21.69 22.38
CA ALA A 287 11.88 -22.35 23.50
C ALA A 287 11.36 -21.33 24.51
N GLN A 288 10.45 -21.73 25.35
CA GLN A 288 10.03 -20.92 26.48
C GLN A 288 11.06 -21.05 27.61
N VAL A 289 11.82 -20.00 27.87
CA VAL A 289 12.91 -19.96 28.82
C VAL A 289 12.50 -19.20 30.08
N GLU A 290 12.64 -19.82 31.25
CA GLU A 290 12.41 -19.18 32.56
C GLU A 290 13.65 -18.38 32.98
N VAL A 291 13.53 -17.05 32.91
CA VAL A 291 14.62 -16.10 33.23
C VAL A 291 15.06 -16.23 34.72
N ASN A 292 14.11 -16.38 35.65
CA ASN A 292 14.39 -16.53 37.08
C ASN A 292 15.35 -17.68 37.34
N LYS A 293 15.10 -18.85 36.73
CA LYS A 293 15.92 -20.04 36.91
C LYS A 293 17.36 -19.85 36.40
N LEU A 294 17.50 -19.30 35.18
CA LEU A 294 18.82 -19.02 34.60
C LEU A 294 19.57 -18.00 35.41
N LEU A 295 18.93 -16.92 35.86
CA LEU A 295 19.59 -15.89 36.65
C LEU A 295 20.07 -16.42 38.00
N ARG A 296 19.28 -17.23 38.71
CA ARG A 296 19.73 -17.85 39.97
C ARG A 296 20.97 -18.71 39.76
N GLN A 297 21.03 -19.49 38.68
CA GLN A 297 22.18 -20.33 38.36
C GLN A 297 23.44 -19.49 38.12
N TYR A 298 23.41 -18.58 37.15
CA TYR A 298 24.59 -17.80 36.80
C TYR A 298 24.99 -16.76 37.84
N LEU A 299 24.07 -16.23 38.62
CA LEU A 299 24.36 -15.31 39.72
C LEU A 299 25.22 -15.98 40.79
N LYS A 300 24.99 -17.27 41.05
CA LYS A 300 25.83 -18.05 41.98
C LYS A 300 27.28 -18.12 41.48
N ASP A 301 27.49 -18.45 40.22
CA ASP A 301 28.82 -18.55 39.61
C ASP A 301 29.53 -17.19 39.61
N TYR A 302 28.85 -16.11 39.27
CA TYR A 302 29.43 -14.76 39.31
C TYR A 302 29.76 -14.27 40.71
N LYS A 303 28.94 -14.61 41.73
CA LYS A 303 29.25 -14.30 43.11
C LYS A 303 30.58 -14.97 43.58
N GLU A 304 30.78 -16.20 43.19
CA GLU A 304 31.99 -16.94 43.51
C GLU A 304 33.22 -16.33 42.83
N VAL A 305 33.16 -16.07 41.51
CA VAL A 305 34.22 -15.46 40.72
C VAL A 305 34.60 -14.06 41.22
N TYR A 306 33.66 -13.25 41.64
CA TYR A 306 33.86 -11.85 42.07
C TYR A 306 33.83 -11.69 43.61
N GLN A 307 33.97 -12.77 44.40
CA GLN A 307 33.92 -12.75 45.86
C GLN A 307 34.91 -11.76 46.46
N TYR A 308 36.10 -11.64 45.85
CA TYR A 308 37.18 -10.73 46.29
C TYR A 308 36.83 -9.24 46.25
N ARG A 309 35.74 -8.89 45.53
CA ARG A 309 35.26 -7.48 45.39
C ARG A 309 34.20 -7.10 46.43
N GLU A 310 33.76 -8.03 47.27
CA GLU A 310 32.78 -7.83 48.36
C GLU A 310 31.47 -7.16 47.89
N ILE A 311 30.98 -7.47 46.64
CA ILE A 311 29.80 -6.87 46.08
C ILE A 311 28.54 -7.49 46.73
N ILE A 312 27.68 -6.64 47.30
CA ILE A 312 26.39 -7.03 47.90
C ILE A 312 25.36 -7.22 46.77
N THR A 313 24.74 -8.39 46.71
CA THR A 313 23.73 -8.69 45.66
C THR A 313 22.39 -8.99 46.29
N SER A 314 21.33 -8.35 45.80
CA SER A 314 19.94 -8.64 46.16
C SER A 314 19.13 -9.03 44.92
N VAL A 315 18.18 -9.95 45.09
CA VAL A 315 17.27 -10.39 44.04
C VAL A 315 15.86 -10.27 44.58
N GLU A 316 15.03 -9.53 43.92
CA GLU A 316 13.60 -9.37 44.24
C GLU A 316 12.78 -10.01 43.11
N GLU A 317 11.99 -11.01 43.43
CA GLU A 317 11.15 -11.73 42.44
C GLU A 317 9.68 -11.40 42.71
N GLU A 318 9.11 -10.52 41.89
CA GLU A 318 7.69 -10.13 41.93
C GLU A 318 6.83 -11.03 41.04
N GLY A 319 7.46 -11.95 40.29
CA GLY A 319 6.80 -12.90 39.41
C GLY A 319 7.78 -13.77 38.63
N ILE A 320 7.25 -14.66 37.80
CA ILE A 320 8.06 -15.49 36.90
C ILE A 320 8.09 -14.85 35.51
N PHE A 321 9.28 -14.60 35.01
CA PHE A 321 9.49 -14.00 33.69
C PHE A 321 9.88 -15.07 32.68
N TYR A 322 9.08 -15.21 31.61
CA TYR A 322 9.31 -16.14 30.51
C TYR A 322 9.67 -15.38 29.24
N LEU A 323 10.72 -15.85 28.54
CA LEU A 323 11.09 -15.40 27.21
C LEU A 323 10.93 -16.54 26.20
N THR A 324 10.29 -16.27 25.05
CA THR A 324 10.30 -17.19 23.92
C THR A 324 11.49 -16.86 23.04
N ILE A 325 12.61 -17.57 23.26
CA ILE A 325 13.91 -17.26 22.64
C ILE A 325 14.73 -18.56 22.51
N ASN A 326 15.76 -18.56 21.66
CA ASN A 326 16.74 -19.63 21.68
C ASN A 326 17.48 -19.66 23.04
N GLU A 327 17.59 -20.84 23.66
CA GLU A 327 18.16 -21.00 25.00
C GLU A 327 19.61 -20.47 25.08
N THR A 328 20.44 -20.72 24.05
CA THR A 328 21.82 -20.19 23.98
C THR A 328 21.82 -18.65 23.96
N LEU A 329 20.91 -18.02 23.20
CA LEU A 329 20.80 -16.57 23.16
C LEU A 329 20.29 -15.98 24.48
N ALA A 330 19.38 -16.66 25.17
CA ALA A 330 18.93 -16.26 26.50
C ALA A 330 20.09 -16.25 27.50
N VAL A 331 20.90 -17.32 27.52
CA VAL A 331 22.10 -17.41 28.37
C VAL A 331 23.07 -16.28 28.03
N VAL A 332 23.38 -16.06 26.75
CA VAL A 332 24.30 -14.99 26.31
C VAL A 332 23.78 -13.62 26.73
N LEU A 333 22.50 -13.33 26.54
CA LEU A 333 21.87 -12.06 26.90
C LEU A 333 21.99 -11.78 28.40
N LEU A 334 21.52 -12.72 29.22
CA LEU A 334 21.46 -12.56 30.67
C LEU A 334 22.88 -12.51 31.27
N THR A 335 23.81 -13.35 30.80
CA THR A 335 25.18 -13.34 31.27
C THR A 335 25.97 -12.10 30.88
N ASN A 336 25.71 -11.48 29.71
CA ASN A 336 26.28 -10.18 29.35
C ASN A 336 25.80 -9.05 30.26
N LEU A 337 24.50 -9.00 30.59
CA LEU A 337 23.97 -8.01 31.52
C LEU A 337 24.47 -8.22 32.94
N LEU A 338 24.48 -9.46 33.40
CA LEU A 338 24.99 -9.82 34.72
C LEU A 338 26.49 -9.52 34.85
N LYS A 339 27.30 -9.92 33.86
CA LYS A 339 28.72 -9.61 33.79
C LYS A 339 28.99 -8.10 33.83
N ASN A 340 28.21 -7.33 33.08
CA ASN A 340 28.27 -5.87 33.06
C ASN A 340 28.08 -5.31 34.48
N ALA A 341 27.05 -5.79 35.21
CA ALA A 341 26.80 -5.34 36.58
C ALA A 341 27.93 -5.67 37.58
N PHE A 342 28.64 -6.80 37.42
CA PHE A 342 29.77 -7.13 38.25
C PHE A 342 31.05 -6.41 37.84
N VAL A 343 31.40 -6.40 36.55
CA VAL A 343 32.67 -5.82 36.05
C VAL A 343 32.74 -4.32 36.25
N HIS A 344 31.62 -3.62 36.00
CA HIS A 344 31.55 -2.15 36.07
C HIS A 344 31.10 -1.63 37.44
N ASN A 345 30.97 -2.51 38.43
CA ASN A 345 30.73 -2.13 39.82
C ASN A 345 31.98 -1.52 40.46
N MET A 346 31.79 -0.95 41.65
CA MET A 346 32.87 -0.59 42.58
C MET A 346 33.04 -1.70 43.61
N ASP A 347 34.21 -1.77 44.24
CA ASP A 347 34.47 -2.72 45.35
C ASP A 347 33.62 -2.33 46.57
N GLY A 348 32.99 -3.32 47.23
CA GLY A 348 31.98 -3.08 48.26
C GLY A 348 30.66 -2.49 47.75
N GLY A 349 30.49 -2.45 46.43
CA GLY A 349 29.26 -1.93 45.79
C GLY A 349 28.05 -2.85 45.88
N ARG A 350 26.98 -2.47 45.20
CA ARG A 350 25.69 -3.18 45.23
C ARG A 350 25.22 -3.55 43.85
N ILE A 351 24.59 -4.73 43.72
CA ILE A 351 23.79 -5.14 42.55
C ILE A 351 22.38 -5.49 43.03
N GLN A 352 21.38 -4.87 42.46
CA GLN A 352 19.98 -5.20 42.66
C GLN A 352 19.40 -5.76 41.36
N ILE A 353 18.75 -6.92 41.45
CA ILE A 353 18.05 -7.54 40.31
C ILE A 353 16.58 -7.62 40.70
N VAL A 354 15.72 -7.00 39.91
CA VAL A 354 14.26 -7.03 40.10
C VAL A 354 13.63 -7.78 38.91
N ILE A 355 12.86 -8.83 39.19
CA ILE A 355 12.21 -9.65 38.16
C ILE A 355 10.70 -9.52 38.33
N THR A 356 10.03 -9.02 37.31
CA THR A 356 8.57 -8.95 37.19
C THR A 356 8.08 -9.94 36.14
N PRO A 357 6.77 -10.20 35.98
CA PRO A 357 6.28 -11.09 34.92
C PRO A 357 6.63 -10.65 33.48
N HIS A 358 7.00 -9.38 33.28
CA HIS A 358 7.21 -8.79 31.95
C HIS A 358 8.60 -8.18 31.74
N SER A 359 9.43 -8.13 32.77
CA SER A 359 10.76 -7.49 32.69
C SER A 359 11.73 -8.04 33.71
N VAL A 360 13.03 -7.84 33.43
CA VAL A 360 14.07 -7.96 34.43
C VAL A 360 14.98 -6.74 34.39
N MET A 361 15.24 -6.16 35.56
CA MET A 361 16.10 -4.99 35.74
C MET A 361 17.34 -5.37 36.52
N PHE A 362 18.50 -4.92 36.03
CA PHE A 362 19.81 -5.05 36.67
C PHE A 362 20.31 -3.65 37.03
N CYS A 363 20.32 -3.31 38.31
CA CYS A 363 20.90 -2.06 38.80
C CYS A 363 22.19 -2.33 39.52
N ASN A 364 23.22 -1.55 39.23
CA ASN A 364 24.50 -1.66 39.91
C ASN A 364 25.09 -0.30 40.27
N THR A 365 25.77 -0.19 41.39
CA THR A 365 26.64 0.93 41.72
C THR A 365 27.83 0.94 40.74
N GLY A 366 28.41 2.11 40.49
CA GLY A 366 29.51 2.22 39.52
C GLY A 366 30.05 3.64 39.40
N ALA A 367 30.36 4.09 38.21
CA ALA A 367 30.82 5.44 37.97
C ALA A 367 29.74 6.48 38.38
N ALA A 368 30.14 7.58 39.01
CA ALA A 368 29.23 8.61 39.52
C ALA A 368 28.58 9.47 38.39
N GLN A 369 28.78 9.14 37.15
CA GLN A 369 28.24 9.87 35.98
C GLN A 369 27.45 8.93 35.08
N PRO A 370 26.32 9.40 34.49
CA PRO A 370 25.59 8.60 33.52
C PRO A 370 26.44 8.27 32.31
N LEU A 371 26.21 7.07 31.74
CA LEU A 371 26.77 6.69 30.45
C LEU A 371 25.96 7.36 29.32
N ASP A 372 26.58 7.53 28.17
CA ASP A 372 25.87 8.02 26.98
C ASP A 372 24.87 6.96 26.49
N ALA A 373 23.58 7.18 26.81
CA ALA A 373 22.50 6.26 26.50
C ALA A 373 22.34 5.95 25.00
N GLN A 374 22.83 6.85 24.12
CA GLN A 374 22.77 6.64 22.67
C GLN A 374 23.89 5.71 22.18
N ARG A 375 25.05 5.76 22.84
CA ARG A 375 26.26 5.07 22.40
C ARG A 375 26.60 3.80 23.15
N ILE A 376 26.04 3.57 24.34
CA ILE A 376 26.39 2.40 25.18
C ILE A 376 26.14 1.04 24.51
N PHE A 377 25.28 1.00 23.49
CA PHE A 377 24.97 -0.20 22.69
C PHE A 377 25.77 -0.27 21.38
N GLU A 378 26.59 0.76 21.07
CA GLU A 378 27.48 0.72 19.91
C GLU A 378 28.61 -0.30 20.12
N ARG A 379 29.06 -0.92 19.02
CA ARG A 379 30.18 -1.86 19.03
C ARG A 379 31.47 -1.15 19.46
N PHE A 380 32.26 -1.81 20.30
CA PHE A 380 33.54 -1.30 20.82
C PHE A 380 33.45 -0.05 21.70
N TYR A 381 32.23 0.39 22.03
CA TYR A 381 32.07 1.53 22.94
C TYR A 381 32.46 1.12 24.37
N GLN A 382 33.33 1.91 24.99
CA GLN A 382 33.77 1.78 26.36
C GLN A 382 33.84 3.17 27.00
N GLY A 383 33.03 3.44 28.01
CA GLY A 383 33.03 4.72 28.72
C GLY A 383 34.37 5.03 29.43
N LYS A 384 34.93 4.06 30.13
CA LYS A 384 36.32 4.03 30.62
C LYS A 384 36.93 2.70 30.22
N LYS A 385 38.13 2.72 29.60
CA LYS A 385 38.85 1.49 29.26
C LYS A 385 39.14 0.72 30.54
N LYS A 386 38.56 -0.47 30.69
CA LYS A 386 38.94 -1.46 31.67
C LYS A 386 39.66 -2.60 30.95
N GLU A 387 40.82 -3.02 31.48
CA GLU A 387 41.56 -4.17 30.96
C GLU A 387 40.68 -5.41 30.85
N GLY A 388 40.74 -6.10 29.71
CA GLY A 388 39.94 -7.30 29.41
C GLY A 388 38.48 -7.08 28.97
N SER A 389 38.00 -5.81 28.87
CA SER A 389 36.71 -5.50 28.30
C SER A 389 36.79 -5.33 26.77
N THR A 390 35.92 -5.99 26.02
CA THR A 390 35.89 -5.93 24.55
C THR A 390 35.00 -4.83 23.99
N GLY A 391 34.11 -4.23 24.80
CA GLY A 391 33.11 -3.28 24.36
C GLY A 391 32.03 -3.90 23.45
N LEU A 392 31.91 -5.24 23.44
CA LEU A 392 30.91 -5.96 22.60
C LEU A 392 29.75 -6.55 23.40
N GLY A 393 29.85 -6.67 24.72
CA GLY A 393 28.83 -7.35 25.53
C GLY A 393 27.46 -6.73 25.47
N LEU A 394 27.37 -5.39 25.62
CA LEU A 394 26.09 -4.66 25.49
C LEU A 394 25.59 -4.60 24.04
N ALA A 395 26.50 -4.50 23.07
CA ALA A 395 26.13 -4.56 21.64
C ALA A 395 25.53 -5.95 21.26
N ILE A 396 26.08 -7.04 21.82
CA ILE A 396 25.51 -8.39 21.65
C ILE A 396 24.14 -8.47 22.30
N ALA A 397 23.98 -7.97 23.53
CA ALA A 397 22.70 -7.96 24.22
C ALA A 397 21.63 -7.19 23.46
N ASP A 398 21.96 -6.01 22.95
CA ASP A 398 21.07 -5.17 22.15
C ASP A 398 20.69 -5.83 20.81
N THR A 399 21.67 -6.45 20.12
CA THR A 399 21.42 -7.17 18.88
C THR A 399 20.48 -8.37 19.10
N ILE A 400 20.66 -9.14 20.18
CA ILE A 400 19.73 -10.22 20.55
C ILE A 400 18.33 -9.65 20.78
N CYS A 401 18.21 -8.56 21.54
CA CYS A 401 16.94 -7.92 21.81
C CYS A 401 16.23 -7.47 20.52
N LYS A 402 16.92 -6.79 19.61
CA LYS A 402 16.40 -6.36 18.32
C LYS A 402 15.90 -7.52 17.44
N MET A 403 16.68 -8.60 17.38
CA MET A 403 16.33 -9.78 16.57
C MET A 403 15.17 -10.59 17.16
N GLN A 404 14.97 -10.54 18.47
CA GLN A 404 13.91 -11.29 19.19
C GLN A 404 12.72 -10.39 19.57
N ALA A 405 12.63 -9.19 19.00
CA ALA A 405 11.60 -8.21 19.33
C ALA A 405 11.48 -7.91 20.84
N LEU A 406 12.58 -7.94 21.57
CA LEU A 406 12.69 -7.52 22.96
C LEU A 406 13.17 -6.07 23.02
N ARG A 407 12.98 -5.43 24.16
CA ARG A 407 13.47 -4.07 24.40
C ARG A 407 14.46 -4.02 25.55
N LEU A 408 15.67 -3.49 25.30
CA LEU A 408 16.69 -3.23 26.30
C LEU A 408 16.81 -1.71 26.52
N CYS A 409 16.69 -1.26 27.76
CA CYS A 409 16.78 0.14 28.13
C CYS A 409 17.88 0.34 29.16
N TYR A 410 18.50 1.53 29.12
CA TYR A 410 19.43 2.00 30.13
C TYR A 410 18.90 3.27 30.77
N GLU A 411 19.03 3.35 32.09
CA GLU A 411 18.71 4.52 32.90
C GLU A 411 19.75 4.70 34.00
N TYR A 412 20.12 5.95 34.29
CA TYR A 412 20.94 6.28 35.46
C TYR A 412 20.05 6.93 36.52
N LYS A 413 19.86 6.24 37.63
CA LYS A 413 18.93 6.65 38.67
C LYS A 413 19.53 6.47 40.07
N SER A 414 19.38 7.48 40.92
CA SER A 414 19.86 7.41 42.33
C SER A 414 21.32 7.02 42.49
N GLY A 415 22.21 7.36 41.52
CA GLY A 415 23.61 6.99 41.54
C GLY A 415 23.94 5.57 41.04
N GLU A 416 22.96 4.86 40.50
CA GLU A 416 23.09 3.50 39.98
C GLU A 416 22.83 3.43 38.48
N HIS A 417 23.52 2.52 37.80
CA HIS A 417 23.33 2.18 36.40
C HIS A 417 22.33 1.04 36.29
N CYS A 418 21.18 1.30 35.71
CA CYS A 418 20.08 0.32 35.58
C CYS A 418 19.89 -0.08 34.11
N PHE A 419 19.95 -1.37 33.83
CA PHE A 419 19.61 -1.97 32.53
C PHE A 419 18.34 -2.80 32.69
N THR A 420 17.32 -2.48 31.91
CA THR A 420 16.03 -3.18 31.99
C THR A 420 15.70 -3.85 30.66
N LEU A 421 15.48 -5.15 30.73
CA LEU A 421 15.00 -5.98 29.60
C LEU A 421 13.50 -6.16 29.74
N TYR A 422 12.75 -5.80 28.68
CA TYR A 422 11.31 -5.99 28.58
C TYR A 422 10.99 -7.06 27.54
N ALA A 423 10.01 -7.90 27.83
CA ALA A 423 9.34 -8.68 26.79
C ALA A 423 8.58 -7.72 25.87
N SER A 424 8.54 -8.01 24.56
CA SER A 424 7.67 -7.26 23.65
C SER A 424 6.23 -7.48 24.08
N THR A 425 5.54 -6.42 24.49
CA THR A 425 4.08 -6.43 24.52
C THR A 425 3.63 -6.47 23.06
N HIS A 426 3.22 -7.61 22.57
CA HIS A 426 2.36 -7.67 21.40
C HIS A 426 1.13 -6.81 21.75
N ASN A 427 1.03 -5.64 21.16
CA ASN A 427 -0.24 -4.96 21.05
C ASN A 427 -1.18 -5.93 20.32
N GLN A 428 -2.14 -6.46 21.07
CA GLN A 428 -3.33 -7.11 20.52
C GLN A 428 -4.14 -6.10 19.68
#